data_31e5dbac29a0af2dcac234bd041dfa99
#
_entry.id   31e5dbac29a0af2dcac234bd041dfa99
#
_cell.length_a   1.000
_cell.length_b   1.000
_cell.length_c   1.000
_cell.angle_alpha   90.00
_cell.angle_beta   90.00
_cell.angle_gamma   90.00
#
_symmetry.space_group_name_H-M   'P 1'
#
loop_
_entity.id
_entity.type
_entity.pdbx_description
1 polymer ?
#
loop_
_entity_poly.entity_id
_entity_poly.type
_entity_poly.pdbx_seq_one_letter_code
_entity_poly.pdbx_strand_id
1 'polypeptide(L)'
;MKKLLLLSSATLLTLSAFGQESTKFITTIDSINVYNIMVENAPQNPSIKDVPRFTLVGKDSKFYLGMGANVKMVGDFDWGSPISNPNIFAPKDIPMNPEEGNRGQTLFSVGQSNIYWNFVALPGSKNQVGLFFDVIFLGHSSTPVIQIHHLYMKYRGFTAGYVVSTFTDLKAEPYSIDFGGPNAMTLVRHPNVYYTQKFGKHKEWTAQLGLDMPDMASFQSYYQTKKVNQRMPDIPLFIQRSWCQDQGWMRFSAIFRDLQYRRSTGKNEGVFGWGVKLSGKTPIVGGLSACWEAVYGKGISSYIQDMSGENEDLLPVYNEMMDKQEAVKVWGAYGSLQYNFGKLAFWNFTYSQVRAYGKNWKVPAGSDSNPNYNHIGSLYKYGQYVTTNLIFNVSSFAQLGVEYLWGRRMNYSGEQAHDNRLMLMLNVSI
;
A
#
# COMPACT_ATOMS: atom_id res chain seq x y z
N MET A 1 15.13 0.51 27.92
CA MET A 1 14.73 -0.92 27.97
C MET A 1 13.95 -1.34 29.20
N LYS A 2 14.33 -0.98 30.44
CA LYS A 2 13.56 -1.35 31.66
C LYS A 2 12.14 -0.75 31.76
N LYS A 3 11.87 0.42 31.16
CA LYS A 3 10.52 1.05 31.16
C LYS A 3 9.52 0.43 30.17
N LEU A 4 10.01 -0.18 29.07
CA LEU A 4 9.13 -0.86 28.09
C LEU A 4 8.65 -2.21 28.60
N LEU A 5 9.51 -2.94 29.32
CA LEU A 5 9.15 -4.20 29.99
C LEU A 5 8.17 -4.01 31.14
N LEU A 6 8.22 -2.84 31.82
CA LEU A 6 7.25 -2.47 32.86
C LEU A 6 5.87 -2.11 32.30
N LEU A 7 5.79 -1.57 31.07
CA LEU A 7 4.49 -1.30 30.44
C LEU A 7 3.80 -2.59 29.98
N SER A 8 4.55 -3.54 29.45
CA SER A 8 3.99 -4.86 29.05
C SER A 8 3.55 -5.68 30.26
N SER A 9 4.28 -5.62 31.37
CA SER A 9 3.91 -6.30 32.61
C SER A 9 2.77 -5.56 33.35
N ALA A 10 2.68 -4.23 33.26
CA ALA A 10 1.59 -3.45 33.84
C ALA A 10 0.26 -3.69 33.11
N THR A 11 0.27 -3.85 31.78
CA THR A 11 -0.94 -4.15 31.00
C THR A 11 -1.46 -5.57 31.30
N LEU A 12 -0.60 -6.53 31.58
CA LEU A 12 -0.98 -7.85 32.02
C LEU A 12 -1.52 -7.87 33.48
N LEU A 13 -0.98 -7.03 34.36
CA LEU A 13 -1.41 -6.92 35.76
C LEU A 13 -2.72 -6.14 35.94
N THR A 14 -3.02 -5.17 35.07
CA THR A 14 -4.30 -4.44 35.13
C THR A 14 -5.48 -5.27 34.59
N LEU A 15 -5.23 -6.23 33.68
CA LEU A 15 -6.25 -7.20 33.23
C LEU A 15 -6.61 -8.22 34.33
N SER A 16 -5.71 -8.47 35.27
CA SER A 16 -5.99 -9.38 36.41
C SER A 16 -6.78 -8.73 37.55
N ALA A 17 -6.94 -7.38 37.55
CA ALA A 17 -7.66 -6.65 38.60
C ALA A 17 -9.16 -6.47 38.32
N PHE A 18 -9.63 -6.78 37.12
CA PHE A 18 -11.05 -6.74 36.75
C PHE A 18 -11.62 -8.14 36.60
N GLY A 19 -12.04 -8.72 37.72
CA GLY A 19 -12.92 -9.86 37.78
C GLY A 19 -12.23 -11.22 37.65
N GLN A 20 -12.23 -11.99 38.73
CA GLN A 20 -11.93 -13.42 38.79
C GLN A 20 -12.94 -14.24 37.98
N GLU A 21 -12.96 -14.14 36.65
CA GLU A 21 -13.71 -15.02 35.78
C GLU A 21 -12.80 -15.58 34.69
N SER A 22 -12.68 -16.89 34.67
CA SER A 22 -11.79 -17.69 33.82
C SER A 22 -11.80 -17.25 32.34
N THR A 23 -10.70 -16.65 31.88
CA THR A 23 -10.38 -16.55 30.46
C THR A 23 -10.08 -17.93 29.92
N LYS A 24 -10.92 -18.46 29.02
CA LYS A 24 -10.63 -19.70 28.32
C LYS A 24 -9.66 -19.42 27.19
N PHE A 25 -8.51 -20.07 27.20
CA PHE A 25 -7.64 -20.16 26.03
C PHE A 25 -8.29 -21.16 25.06
N ILE A 26 -8.73 -20.71 23.89
CA ILE A 26 -9.25 -21.60 22.87
C ILE A 26 -8.07 -22.22 22.13
N THR A 27 -7.85 -23.49 22.38
CA THR A 27 -7.09 -24.36 21.51
C THR A 27 -8.07 -25.22 20.72
N THR A 28 -8.22 -24.95 19.43
CA THR A 28 -8.52 -25.86 18.32
C THR A 28 -9.94 -26.22 17.88
N ILE A 29 -11.03 -26.17 18.62
CA ILE A 29 -12.27 -26.82 18.14
C ILE A 29 -13.41 -25.87 17.73
N ASP A 30 -13.60 -24.76 18.37
CA ASP A 30 -14.48 -23.67 17.88
C ASP A 30 -13.76 -22.71 16.92
N SER A 31 -12.60 -23.11 16.44
CA SER A 31 -11.58 -22.27 15.84
C SER A 31 -11.95 -21.75 14.45
N ILE A 32 -12.74 -22.45 13.66
CA ILE A 32 -13.03 -22.04 12.26
C ILE A 32 -13.89 -20.76 12.26
N ASN A 33 -14.87 -20.66 13.14
CA ASN A 33 -15.76 -19.50 13.19
C ASN A 33 -15.00 -18.27 13.77
N VAL A 34 -14.23 -18.46 14.83
CA VAL A 34 -13.38 -17.43 15.44
C VAL A 34 -12.33 -16.96 14.43
N TYR A 35 -11.65 -17.91 13.77
CA TYR A 35 -10.66 -17.62 12.74
C TYR A 35 -11.23 -16.77 11.61
N ASN A 36 -12.38 -17.15 11.05
CA ASN A 36 -13.01 -16.41 9.95
C ASN A 36 -13.39 -14.99 10.36
N ILE A 37 -13.92 -14.79 11.56
CA ILE A 37 -14.27 -13.46 12.10
C ILE A 37 -13.01 -12.60 12.25
N MET A 38 -11.91 -13.16 12.74
CA MET A 38 -10.63 -12.44 12.86
C MET A 38 -10.03 -12.09 11.51
N VAL A 39 -10.08 -13.02 10.54
CA VAL A 39 -9.64 -12.76 9.15
C VAL A 39 -10.46 -11.65 8.50
N GLU A 40 -11.79 -11.67 8.65
CA GLU A 40 -12.66 -10.62 8.08
C GLU A 40 -12.40 -9.24 8.70
N ASN A 41 -11.97 -9.18 9.95
CA ASN A 41 -11.65 -7.93 10.62
C ASN A 41 -10.26 -7.40 10.26
N ALA A 42 -9.30 -8.25 9.95
CA ALA A 42 -7.93 -7.87 9.59
C ALA A 42 -7.81 -7.28 8.18
N PRO A 43 -6.74 -6.54 7.86
CA PRO A 43 -6.36 -6.20 6.49
C PRO A 43 -6.08 -7.48 5.69
N GLN A 44 -6.39 -7.44 4.39
CA GLN A 44 -6.23 -8.60 3.50
C GLN A 44 -4.96 -8.48 2.65
N ASN A 45 -3.80 -8.25 3.28
CA ASN A 45 -2.54 -8.16 2.58
C ASN A 45 -1.92 -9.55 2.35
N PRO A 46 -1.59 -9.96 1.12
CA PRO A 46 -0.96 -11.23 0.82
C PRO A 46 0.44 -11.39 1.45
N SER A 47 1.19 -10.30 1.57
CA SER A 47 2.59 -10.29 2.04
C SER A 47 2.71 -10.18 3.56
N ILE A 48 1.64 -9.81 4.28
CA ILE A 48 1.61 -9.66 5.73
C ILE A 48 0.50 -10.53 6.32
N LYS A 49 0.87 -11.46 7.19
CA LYS A 49 -0.10 -12.36 7.83
C LYS A 49 -0.58 -11.76 9.16
N ASP A 50 -1.58 -10.90 9.11
CA ASP A 50 -2.19 -10.26 10.28
C ASP A 50 -3.34 -11.09 10.89
N VAL A 51 -3.29 -12.41 10.74
CA VAL A 51 -4.27 -13.31 11.32
C VAL A 51 -3.70 -13.94 12.59
N PRO A 52 -4.25 -13.62 13.77
CA PRO A 52 -3.67 -14.06 15.03
C PRO A 52 -3.73 -15.60 15.16
N ARG A 53 -2.62 -16.16 15.59
CA ARG A 53 -2.54 -17.58 16.00
C ARG A 53 -3.02 -17.81 17.41
N PHE A 54 -3.15 -16.73 18.15
CA PHE A 54 -3.57 -16.71 19.53
C PHE A 54 -4.74 -15.75 19.68
N THR A 55 -5.86 -16.23 20.21
CA THR A 55 -7.06 -15.43 20.45
C THR A 55 -7.58 -15.66 21.87
N LEU A 56 -7.68 -14.59 22.63
CA LEU A 56 -8.38 -14.59 23.92
C LEU A 56 -9.87 -14.45 23.66
N VAL A 57 -10.66 -15.29 24.32
CA VAL A 57 -12.12 -15.23 24.25
C VAL A 57 -12.66 -14.83 25.62
N GLY A 58 -13.36 -13.72 25.62
CA GLY A 58 -14.03 -13.24 26.83
C GLY A 58 -15.25 -14.05 27.21
N LYS A 59 -15.83 -13.77 28.37
CA LYS A 59 -17.03 -14.42 28.91
C LYS A 59 -18.16 -14.41 27.90
N ASP A 60 -18.87 -15.53 27.80
CA ASP A 60 -20.00 -15.74 26.89
C ASP A 60 -19.67 -15.54 25.42
N SER A 61 -18.38 -15.64 25.03
CA SER A 61 -17.91 -15.43 23.65
C SER A 61 -18.30 -14.05 23.07
N LYS A 62 -18.50 -13.04 23.93
CA LYS A 62 -18.88 -11.68 23.50
C LYS A 62 -17.71 -10.83 23.01
N PHE A 63 -16.47 -11.22 23.32
CA PHE A 63 -15.25 -10.51 22.96
C PHE A 63 -14.18 -11.48 22.48
N TYR A 64 -13.57 -11.16 21.36
CA TYR A 64 -12.38 -11.81 20.86
C TYR A 64 -11.25 -10.82 20.78
N LEU A 65 -10.08 -11.16 21.29
CA LEU A 65 -8.84 -10.38 21.17
C LEU A 65 -7.76 -11.28 20.61
N GLY A 66 -7.40 -11.04 19.37
CA GLY A 66 -6.26 -11.64 18.72
C GLY A 66 -5.06 -10.71 18.76
N MET A 67 -3.88 -11.25 18.99
CA MET A 67 -2.61 -10.54 18.94
C MET A 67 -1.63 -11.38 18.15
N GLY A 68 -0.66 -10.71 17.51
CA GLY A 68 0.42 -11.39 16.83
C GLY A 68 1.54 -10.43 16.46
N ALA A 69 2.62 -11.01 16.00
CA ALA A 69 3.79 -10.29 15.51
C ALA A 69 4.40 -11.03 14.34
N ASN A 70 4.92 -10.27 13.38
CA ASN A 70 5.79 -10.77 12.33
C ASN A 70 7.17 -10.13 12.53
N VAL A 71 8.21 -10.94 12.70
CA VAL A 71 9.59 -10.49 12.71
C VAL A 71 10.20 -10.87 11.38
N LYS A 72 10.43 -9.88 10.53
CA LYS A 72 10.95 -10.05 9.17
C LYS A 72 12.30 -9.36 9.05
N MET A 73 13.34 -10.14 8.79
CA MET A 73 14.67 -9.64 8.47
C MET A 73 14.89 -9.79 6.97
N VAL A 74 15.36 -8.73 6.33
CA VAL A 74 15.76 -8.72 4.92
C VAL A 74 17.22 -8.32 4.79
N GLY A 75 17.90 -8.90 3.81
CA GLY A 75 19.24 -8.50 3.38
C GLY A 75 19.20 -8.19 1.89
N ASP A 76 19.64 -6.98 1.52
CA ASP A 76 19.61 -6.45 0.17
C ASP A 76 21.02 -6.33 -0.40
N PHE A 77 21.17 -6.73 -1.65
CA PHE A 77 22.42 -6.64 -2.41
C PHE A 77 22.10 -5.95 -3.73
N ASP A 78 22.48 -4.67 -3.86
CA ASP A 78 22.21 -3.87 -5.05
C ASP A 78 23.46 -3.73 -5.94
N TRP A 79 23.21 -3.64 -7.26
CA TRP A 79 24.22 -3.29 -8.24
C TRP A 79 23.62 -2.52 -9.43
N GLY A 80 24.19 -1.36 -9.72
CA GLY A 80 23.71 -0.43 -10.73
C GLY A 80 23.66 1.00 -10.23
N SER A 81 22.48 1.50 -9.93
CA SER A 81 22.22 2.78 -9.25
C SER A 81 21.48 2.51 -7.94
N PRO A 82 22.17 2.13 -6.85
CA PRO A 82 21.58 1.56 -5.66
C PRO A 82 20.57 2.48 -4.96
N ILE A 83 19.41 1.93 -4.58
CA ILE A 83 18.39 2.62 -3.82
C ILE A 83 18.71 2.52 -2.33
N SER A 84 18.79 3.65 -1.62
CA SER A 84 19.17 3.69 -0.20
C SER A 84 18.15 3.07 0.77
N ASN A 85 16.91 2.86 0.34
CA ASN A 85 15.86 2.27 1.17
C ASN A 85 15.96 0.73 1.18
N PRO A 86 16.25 0.09 2.32
CA PRO A 86 16.38 -1.37 2.38
C PRO A 86 15.03 -2.11 2.44
N ASN A 87 13.93 -1.40 2.51
CA ASN A 87 12.61 -2.01 2.69
C ASN A 87 11.74 -1.92 1.44
N ILE A 88 12.02 -0.92 0.59
CA ILE A 88 11.19 -0.60 -0.57
C ILE A 88 12.09 -0.40 -1.79
N PHE A 89 11.83 -1.15 -2.85
CA PHE A 89 12.46 -1.00 -4.15
C PHE A 89 11.53 -0.20 -5.06
N ALA A 90 11.65 1.14 -5.05
CA ALA A 90 10.83 2.01 -5.88
C ALA A 90 11.65 2.58 -7.04
N PRO A 91 11.30 2.31 -8.31
CA PRO A 91 12.00 2.88 -9.48
C PRO A 91 12.18 4.39 -9.43
N LYS A 92 11.25 5.13 -8.83
CA LYS A 92 11.36 6.60 -8.64
C LYS A 92 12.59 7.02 -7.82
N ASP A 93 13.02 6.16 -6.88
CA ASP A 93 14.12 6.44 -5.96
C ASP A 93 15.48 6.02 -6.53
N ILE A 94 15.54 5.45 -7.74
CA ILE A 94 16.79 5.09 -8.42
C ILE A 94 17.59 6.38 -8.73
N PRO A 95 18.81 6.54 -8.19
CA PRO A 95 19.66 7.68 -8.45
C PRO A 95 20.00 7.80 -9.94
N MET A 96 19.84 9.00 -10.52
CA MET A 96 20.08 9.22 -11.96
C MET A 96 21.56 9.18 -12.31
N ASN A 97 22.42 9.68 -11.41
CA ASN A 97 23.87 9.75 -11.61
C ASN A 97 24.58 9.37 -10.30
N PRO A 98 24.70 8.06 -9.98
CA PRO A 98 25.44 7.65 -8.80
C PRO A 98 26.91 8.04 -8.95
N GLU A 99 27.50 8.52 -7.86
CA GLU A 99 28.93 8.82 -7.82
C GLU A 99 29.78 7.60 -8.20
N GLU A 100 30.93 7.84 -8.79
CA GLU A 100 31.88 6.77 -9.12
C GLU A 100 32.31 6.05 -7.83
N GLY A 101 32.17 4.71 -7.81
CA GLY A 101 32.37 3.88 -6.61
C GLY A 101 31.10 3.53 -5.84
N ASN A 102 29.99 4.26 -6.03
CA ASN A 102 28.71 3.98 -5.37
C ASN A 102 27.74 3.16 -6.25
N ARG A 103 28.27 2.12 -6.92
CA ARG A 103 27.50 1.27 -7.83
C ARG A 103 27.10 -0.08 -7.25
N GLY A 104 27.33 -0.28 -5.98
CA GLY A 104 26.95 -1.48 -5.26
C GLY A 104 26.81 -1.20 -3.77
N GLN A 105 25.84 -1.87 -3.13
CA GLN A 105 25.65 -1.77 -1.68
C GLN A 105 25.11 -3.06 -1.11
N THR A 106 25.29 -3.23 0.20
CA THR A 106 24.66 -4.28 1.00
C THR A 106 23.97 -3.63 2.19
N LEU A 107 22.70 -3.91 2.37
CA LEU A 107 21.89 -3.39 3.46
C LEU A 107 21.19 -4.54 4.20
N PHE A 108 20.91 -4.35 5.48
CA PHE A 108 20.07 -5.24 6.28
C PHE A 108 19.00 -4.43 6.99
N SER A 109 17.79 -4.97 7.08
CA SER A 109 16.69 -4.31 7.77
C SER A 109 15.76 -5.30 8.46
N VAL A 110 15.16 -4.85 9.56
CA VAL A 110 14.02 -5.48 10.23
C VAL A 110 12.78 -4.60 10.16
N GLY A 111 12.81 -3.54 9.34
CA GLY A 111 11.78 -2.52 9.25
C GLY A 111 10.41 -3.04 8.80
N GLN A 112 10.38 -4.14 8.05
CA GLN A 112 9.15 -4.79 7.61
C GLN A 112 8.47 -5.66 8.69
N SER A 113 9.02 -5.68 9.92
CA SER A 113 8.40 -6.34 11.07
C SER A 113 7.18 -5.55 11.53
N ASN A 114 6.15 -6.23 12.02
CA ASN A 114 4.98 -5.58 12.60
C ASN A 114 4.45 -6.30 13.84
N ILE A 115 3.68 -5.57 14.63
CA ILE A 115 2.90 -6.09 15.77
C ILE A 115 1.48 -5.61 15.58
N TYR A 116 0.49 -6.49 15.81
CA TYR A 116 -0.91 -6.16 15.58
C TYR A 116 -1.83 -6.66 16.69
N TRP A 117 -2.97 -5.97 16.81
CA TRP A 117 -4.10 -6.30 17.68
C TRP A 117 -5.38 -6.30 16.86
N ASN A 118 -6.14 -7.35 17.03
CA ASN A 118 -7.42 -7.55 16.36
C ASN A 118 -8.48 -7.83 17.40
N PHE A 119 -9.38 -6.88 17.61
CA PHE A 119 -10.42 -6.94 18.61
C PHE A 119 -11.79 -6.98 17.95
N VAL A 120 -12.64 -7.94 18.39
CA VAL A 120 -14.02 -8.07 17.91
C VAL A 120 -14.96 -8.21 19.09
N ALA A 121 -15.92 -7.29 19.21
CA ALA A 121 -17.02 -7.36 20.16
C ALA A 121 -18.30 -7.86 19.48
N LEU A 122 -19.11 -8.63 20.20
CA LEU A 122 -20.36 -9.21 19.75
C LEU A 122 -20.24 -9.98 18.43
N PRO A 123 -19.28 -10.91 18.33
CA PRO A 123 -18.94 -11.60 17.09
C PRO A 123 -20.13 -12.35 16.50
N GLY A 124 -20.30 -12.29 15.16
CA GLY A 124 -21.38 -12.94 14.43
C GLY A 124 -22.75 -12.29 14.59
N SER A 125 -22.90 -11.24 15.40
CA SER A 125 -24.16 -10.53 15.57
C SER A 125 -24.31 -9.35 14.56
N LYS A 126 -25.55 -8.86 14.39
CA LYS A 126 -25.81 -7.63 13.61
C LYS A 126 -25.14 -6.37 14.21
N ASN A 127 -24.75 -6.44 15.49
CA ASN A 127 -24.10 -5.35 16.22
C ASN A 127 -22.61 -5.61 16.44
N GLN A 128 -22.01 -6.50 15.67
CA GLN A 128 -20.57 -6.76 15.72
C GLN A 128 -19.79 -5.47 15.52
N VAL A 129 -18.83 -5.21 16.41
CA VAL A 129 -17.85 -4.14 16.31
C VAL A 129 -16.47 -4.76 16.18
N GLY A 130 -15.74 -4.38 15.14
CA GLY A 130 -14.34 -4.74 14.95
C GLY A 130 -13.43 -3.54 15.19
N LEU A 131 -12.29 -3.76 15.83
CA LEU A 131 -11.18 -2.80 15.89
C LEU A 131 -9.93 -3.53 15.43
N PHE A 132 -9.14 -2.89 14.60
CA PHE A 132 -7.83 -3.39 14.18
C PHE A 132 -6.78 -2.30 14.32
N PHE A 133 -5.65 -2.68 14.88
CA PHE A 133 -4.51 -1.80 15.05
C PHE A 133 -3.23 -2.57 14.77
N ASP A 134 -2.36 -2.04 13.92
CA ASP A 134 -1.01 -2.54 13.74
C ASP A 134 0.02 -1.42 13.62
N VAL A 135 1.22 -1.72 14.07
CA VAL A 135 2.40 -0.89 13.93
C VAL A 135 3.46 -1.66 13.16
N ILE A 136 4.16 -0.94 12.28
CA ILE A 136 5.28 -1.45 11.50
C ILE A 136 6.53 -0.63 11.84
N PHE A 137 7.71 -1.23 11.66
CA PHE A 137 8.99 -0.59 12.00
C PHE A 137 9.68 0.00 10.76
N LEU A 138 8.90 0.38 9.77
CA LEU A 138 9.37 0.83 8.45
C LEU A 138 10.07 2.20 8.55
N GLY A 139 11.28 2.29 8.01
CA GLY A 139 12.06 3.53 7.88
C GLY A 139 12.75 3.57 6.51
N HIS A 140 13.27 4.74 6.15
CA HIS A 140 14.05 4.93 4.92
C HIS A 140 15.52 4.47 5.06
N SER A 141 15.91 4.05 6.24
CA SER A 141 17.24 3.52 6.55
C SER A 141 17.12 2.20 7.28
N SER A 142 18.24 1.56 7.59
CA SER A 142 18.28 0.36 8.42
C SER A 142 17.80 0.55 9.86
N THR A 143 17.66 1.82 10.32
CA THR A 143 17.15 2.12 11.65
C THR A 143 15.63 1.95 11.70
N PRO A 144 15.10 1.06 12.55
CA PRO A 144 13.67 0.86 12.70
C PRO A 144 12.96 2.12 13.23
N VAL A 145 11.85 2.50 12.58
CA VAL A 145 10.98 3.61 13.00
C VAL A 145 9.56 3.10 13.18
N ILE A 146 9.00 3.28 14.37
CA ILE A 146 7.63 2.84 14.67
C ILE A 146 6.65 3.75 13.93
N GLN A 147 5.81 3.14 13.09
CA GLN A 147 4.76 3.82 12.34
C GLN A 147 3.43 3.09 12.51
N ILE A 148 2.34 3.84 12.60
CA ILE A 148 0.99 3.26 12.50
C ILE A 148 0.80 2.82 11.05
N HIS A 149 0.49 1.53 10.87
CA HIS A 149 0.21 0.97 9.55
C HIS A 149 -1.30 0.91 9.28
N HIS A 150 -2.09 0.47 10.29
CA HIS A 150 -3.54 0.57 10.28
C HIS A 150 -4.06 0.89 11.69
N LEU A 151 -5.15 1.66 11.75
CA LEU A 151 -5.92 1.93 12.96
C LEU A 151 -7.36 2.24 12.55
N TYR A 152 -8.24 1.25 12.61
CA TYR A 152 -9.62 1.42 12.16
C TYR A 152 -10.63 0.64 12.97
N MET A 153 -11.89 1.03 12.83
CA MET A 153 -13.05 0.34 13.35
C MET A 153 -14.00 -0.09 12.23
N LYS A 154 -14.72 -1.20 12.47
CA LYS A 154 -15.78 -1.71 11.59
C LYS A 154 -17.09 -1.84 12.36
N TYR A 155 -18.18 -1.34 11.78
CA TYR A 155 -19.52 -1.48 12.34
C TYR A 155 -20.57 -1.45 11.23
N ARG A 156 -21.41 -2.47 11.14
CA ARG A 156 -22.55 -2.55 10.21
C ARG A 156 -22.21 -2.19 8.75
N GLY A 157 -21.10 -2.67 8.24
CA GLY A 157 -20.64 -2.37 6.88
C GLY A 157 -19.83 -1.09 6.74
N PHE A 158 -19.84 -0.21 7.74
CA PHE A 158 -18.93 0.94 7.80
C PHE A 158 -17.55 0.53 8.31
N THR A 159 -16.55 1.10 7.71
CA THR A 159 -15.16 1.10 8.22
C THR A 159 -14.70 2.55 8.29
N ALA A 160 -14.08 2.94 9.39
CA ALA A 160 -13.56 4.30 9.59
C ALA A 160 -12.23 4.25 10.33
N GLY A 161 -11.27 5.06 9.91
CA GLY A 161 -9.96 5.18 10.55
C GLY A 161 -8.83 5.38 9.55
N TYR A 162 -7.61 5.07 9.96
CA TYR A 162 -6.41 5.06 9.12
C TYR A 162 -6.27 3.69 8.46
N VAL A 163 -6.64 3.61 7.21
CA VAL A 163 -6.72 2.36 6.46
C VAL A 163 -6.51 2.62 4.96
N VAL A 164 -6.31 1.58 4.16
CA VAL A 164 -6.19 1.72 2.71
C VAL A 164 -7.45 2.33 2.09
N SER A 165 -7.26 3.17 1.09
CA SER A 165 -8.33 3.76 0.29
C SER A 165 -9.22 2.70 -0.35
N THR A 166 -10.49 3.03 -0.53
CA THR A 166 -11.43 2.24 -1.36
C THR A 166 -10.93 2.07 -2.81
N PHE A 167 -10.09 2.97 -3.30
CA PHE A 167 -9.49 2.86 -4.63
C PHE A 167 -8.38 1.78 -4.69
N THR A 168 -7.78 1.39 -3.57
CA THR A 168 -6.78 0.31 -3.46
C THR A 168 -7.44 -1.08 -3.52
N ASP A 169 -6.85 -2.01 -4.25
CA ASP A 169 -7.20 -3.45 -4.19
C ASP A 169 -6.06 -4.25 -3.57
N LEU A 170 -5.97 -4.19 -2.24
CA LEU A 170 -4.87 -4.81 -1.49
C LEU A 170 -4.78 -6.34 -1.71
N LYS A 171 -5.90 -7.00 -2.00
CA LYS A 171 -5.94 -8.45 -2.27
C LYS A 171 -5.33 -8.84 -3.61
N ALA A 172 -5.26 -7.90 -4.58
CA ALA A 172 -4.65 -8.12 -5.89
C ALA A 172 -3.13 -7.91 -5.86
N GLU A 173 -2.56 -7.46 -4.73
CA GLU A 173 -1.12 -7.35 -4.54
C GLU A 173 -0.46 -8.73 -4.68
N PRO A 174 0.55 -8.89 -5.55
CA PRO A 174 1.33 -10.12 -5.61
C PRO A 174 2.22 -10.24 -4.35
N TYR A 175 2.49 -11.47 -3.91
CA TYR A 175 3.44 -11.67 -2.83
C TYR A 175 4.84 -11.23 -3.25
N SER A 176 5.48 -10.37 -2.45
CA SER A 176 6.84 -9.87 -2.64
C SER A 176 7.60 -9.81 -1.32
N ILE A 177 8.93 -9.94 -1.37
CA ILE A 177 9.82 -9.61 -0.25
C ILE A 177 9.96 -8.09 -0.15
N ASP A 178 10.03 -7.41 -1.30
CA ASP A 178 9.93 -5.96 -1.38
C ASP A 178 8.60 -5.48 -0.77
N PHE A 179 8.69 -4.59 0.23
CA PHE A 179 7.51 -4.06 0.90
C PHE A 179 6.69 -3.12 0.00
N GLY A 180 7.32 -2.50 -0.99
CA GLY A 180 6.66 -1.59 -1.92
C GLY A 180 5.71 -2.31 -2.86
N GLY A 181 6.05 -3.52 -3.29
CA GLY A 181 5.32 -4.24 -4.32
C GLY A 181 5.40 -3.57 -5.71
N PRO A 182 4.46 -3.88 -6.62
CA PRO A 182 4.51 -3.37 -7.99
C PRO A 182 4.40 -1.84 -8.05
N ASN A 183 5.30 -1.20 -8.77
CA ASN A 183 5.38 0.25 -8.86
C ASN A 183 4.12 0.94 -9.42
N ALA A 184 3.31 0.23 -10.20
CA ALA A 184 2.06 0.73 -10.76
C ALA A 184 0.82 0.46 -9.89
N MET A 185 0.98 -0.25 -8.77
CA MET A 185 -0.13 -0.55 -7.86
C MET A 185 -0.72 0.74 -7.29
N THR A 186 -2.05 0.81 -7.22
CA THR A 186 -2.71 1.86 -6.47
C THR A 186 -2.68 1.51 -4.99
N LEU A 187 -1.89 2.25 -4.21
CA LEU A 187 -1.73 2.01 -2.77
C LEU A 187 -1.58 3.32 -2.02
N VAL A 188 -2.60 3.66 -1.25
CA VAL A 188 -2.54 4.81 -0.34
C VAL A 188 -3.26 4.46 0.96
N ARG A 189 -2.70 4.92 2.09
CA ARG A 189 -3.30 4.83 3.43
C ARG A 189 -3.45 6.23 3.98
N HIS A 190 -4.63 6.55 4.46
CA HIS A 190 -4.96 7.83 5.10
C HIS A 190 -6.25 7.70 5.91
N PRO A 191 -6.61 8.67 6.76
CA PRO A 191 -7.92 8.70 7.38
C PRO A 191 -9.01 8.67 6.33
N ASN A 192 -9.92 7.70 6.44
CA ASN A 192 -11.06 7.58 5.54
C ASN A 192 -12.25 6.93 6.23
N VAL A 193 -13.40 7.00 5.60
CA VAL A 193 -14.60 6.26 5.96
C VAL A 193 -15.22 5.67 4.70
N TYR A 194 -15.60 4.41 4.76
CA TYR A 194 -16.30 3.78 3.65
C TYR A 194 -17.39 2.83 4.12
N TYR A 195 -18.36 2.60 3.23
CA TYR A 195 -19.42 1.63 3.41
C TYR A 195 -19.30 0.51 2.40
N THR A 196 -19.38 -0.74 2.89
CA THR A 196 -19.27 -1.96 2.09
C THR A 196 -20.60 -2.71 2.10
N GLN A 197 -21.10 -3.04 0.92
CA GLN A 197 -22.31 -3.84 0.74
C GLN A 197 -22.00 -5.07 -0.10
N LYS A 198 -22.32 -6.26 0.44
CA LYS A 198 -22.34 -7.52 -0.32
C LYS A 198 -23.76 -7.81 -0.78
N PHE A 199 -23.94 -8.21 -2.03
CA PHE A 199 -25.24 -8.51 -2.63
C PHE A 199 -25.12 -9.64 -3.68
N GLY A 200 -26.27 -10.02 -4.28
CA GLY A 200 -26.39 -11.21 -5.13
C GLY A 200 -26.89 -12.41 -4.36
N LYS A 201 -27.33 -13.45 -5.06
CA LYS A 201 -27.92 -14.66 -4.47
C LYS A 201 -26.96 -15.40 -3.55
N HIS A 202 -25.67 -15.39 -3.90
CA HIS A 202 -24.59 -16.03 -3.15
C HIS A 202 -23.61 -15.01 -2.55
N LYS A 203 -23.99 -13.71 -2.46
CA LYS A 203 -23.13 -12.61 -2.02
C LYS A 203 -21.85 -12.47 -2.85
N GLU A 204 -21.91 -12.84 -4.11
CA GLU A 204 -20.82 -12.83 -5.06
C GLU A 204 -20.43 -11.42 -5.54
N TRP A 205 -21.30 -10.44 -5.29
CA TRP A 205 -21.05 -9.05 -5.58
C TRP A 205 -20.70 -8.26 -4.32
N THR A 206 -19.75 -7.37 -4.43
CA THR A 206 -19.40 -6.40 -3.39
C THR A 206 -19.32 -5.01 -4.01
N ALA A 207 -20.00 -4.04 -3.42
CA ALA A 207 -19.82 -2.63 -3.74
C ALA A 207 -19.30 -1.88 -2.51
N GLN A 208 -18.48 -0.87 -2.74
CA GLN A 208 -17.96 0.00 -1.70
C GLN A 208 -17.95 1.44 -2.19
N LEU A 209 -18.31 2.37 -1.30
CA LEU A 209 -18.20 3.81 -1.51
C LEU A 209 -17.44 4.41 -0.34
N GLY A 210 -16.42 5.21 -0.62
CA GLY A 210 -15.55 5.85 0.37
C GLY A 210 -15.57 7.36 0.29
N LEU A 211 -15.13 7.96 1.39
CA LEU A 211 -14.74 9.36 1.50
C LEU A 211 -13.34 9.35 2.10
N ASP A 212 -12.36 9.66 1.28
CA ASP A 212 -10.95 9.69 1.66
C ASP A 212 -10.56 11.11 2.08
N MET A 213 -9.70 11.22 3.09
CA MET A 213 -9.12 12.51 3.45
C MET A 213 -8.35 13.07 2.24
N PRO A 214 -8.70 14.26 1.75
CA PRO A 214 -7.99 14.85 0.64
C PRO A 214 -6.64 15.34 1.15
N ASP A 215 -5.57 14.66 0.76
CA ASP A 215 -4.25 15.24 0.91
C ASP A 215 -4.19 16.56 0.13
N MET A 216 -3.38 17.51 0.61
CA MET A 216 -3.13 18.72 -0.17
C MET A 216 -2.73 18.27 -1.57
N ALA A 217 -3.36 18.90 -2.59
CA ALA A 217 -3.07 18.58 -3.97
C ALA A 217 -1.56 18.48 -4.17
N SER A 218 -1.14 17.30 -4.57
CA SER A 218 0.27 16.99 -4.78
C SER A 218 0.71 17.66 -6.07
N PHE A 219 1.43 18.78 -5.99
CA PHE A 219 1.94 19.50 -7.14
C PHE A 219 3.23 20.26 -6.85
N GLN A 220 3.97 20.54 -7.90
CA GLN A 220 5.18 21.34 -7.86
C GLN A 220 4.80 22.82 -7.82
N SER A 221 5.18 23.52 -6.74
CA SER A 221 4.87 24.95 -6.54
C SER A 221 6.00 25.86 -7.04
N TYR A 222 6.60 25.54 -8.21
CA TYR A 222 7.71 26.31 -8.78
C TYR A 222 7.28 27.60 -9.46
N TYR A 223 6.00 27.77 -9.65
CA TYR A 223 5.43 28.95 -10.27
C TYR A 223 4.76 29.82 -9.21
N GLN A 224 4.15 30.90 -9.64
CA GLN A 224 3.39 31.79 -8.77
C GLN A 224 2.06 31.14 -8.28
N THR A 225 2.12 29.84 -8.00
CA THR A 225 1.00 29.07 -7.42
C THR A 225 1.34 28.63 -6.00
N LYS A 226 0.32 28.50 -5.16
CA LYS A 226 0.47 28.07 -3.76
C LYS A 226 -0.45 26.89 -3.45
N LYS A 227 0.04 25.96 -2.63
CA LYS A 227 -0.79 24.92 -2.04
C LYS A 227 -1.83 25.53 -1.11
N VAL A 228 -3.04 25.01 -1.14
CA VAL A 228 -4.15 25.41 -0.27
C VAL A 228 -4.88 24.18 0.26
N ASN A 229 -5.63 24.35 1.33
CA ASN A 229 -6.47 23.28 1.88
C ASN A 229 -7.50 22.84 0.84
N GLN A 230 -7.69 21.52 0.74
CA GLN A 230 -8.69 20.94 -0.12
C GLN A 230 -10.09 21.13 0.50
N ARG A 231 -11.13 21.29 -0.33
CA ARG A 231 -12.49 21.61 0.12
C ARG A 231 -13.39 20.40 0.23
N MET A 232 -13.12 19.39 -0.60
CA MET A 232 -13.93 18.18 -0.74
C MET A 232 -13.09 16.97 -0.42
N PRO A 233 -13.63 15.92 0.22
CA PRO A 233 -12.98 14.63 0.29
C PRO A 233 -12.82 14.04 -1.11
N ASP A 234 -11.82 13.20 -1.31
CA ASP A 234 -11.75 12.35 -2.48
C ASP A 234 -12.82 11.26 -2.37
N ILE A 235 -13.47 10.93 -3.48
CA ILE A 235 -14.62 10.00 -3.52
C ILE A 235 -14.28 8.77 -4.33
N PRO A 236 -13.65 7.75 -3.72
CA PRO A 236 -13.40 6.46 -4.35
C PRO A 236 -14.61 5.52 -4.21
N LEU A 237 -14.82 4.69 -5.23
CA LEU A 237 -15.83 3.64 -5.20
C LEU A 237 -15.37 2.42 -6.00
N PHE A 238 -15.95 1.26 -5.71
CA PHE A 238 -15.78 0.08 -6.55
C PHE A 238 -17.01 -0.82 -6.58
N ILE A 239 -17.05 -1.66 -7.62
CA ILE A 239 -17.89 -2.85 -7.71
C ILE A 239 -16.98 -4.05 -8.05
N GLN A 240 -17.18 -5.15 -7.34
CA GLN A 240 -16.41 -6.40 -7.49
C GLN A 240 -17.36 -7.58 -7.68
N ARG A 241 -16.99 -8.48 -8.57
CA ARG A 241 -17.58 -9.81 -8.66
C ARG A 241 -16.55 -10.86 -8.29
N SER A 242 -16.93 -11.76 -7.38
CA SER A 242 -16.09 -12.88 -6.94
C SER A 242 -16.63 -14.21 -7.46
N TRP A 243 -15.73 -15.19 -7.60
CA TRP A 243 -16.03 -16.57 -7.98
C TRP A 243 -15.08 -17.54 -7.27
N CYS A 244 -15.32 -18.85 -7.42
CA CYS A 244 -14.51 -19.89 -6.79
C CYS A 244 -14.32 -19.67 -5.27
N GLN A 245 -15.40 -19.36 -4.54
CA GLN A 245 -15.36 -19.11 -3.08
C GLN A 245 -14.37 -17.97 -2.70
N ASP A 246 -14.45 -16.85 -3.40
CA ASP A 246 -13.59 -15.67 -3.24
C ASP A 246 -12.09 -15.87 -3.57
N GLN A 247 -11.71 -17.00 -4.18
CA GLN A 247 -10.35 -17.21 -4.67
C GLN A 247 -10.05 -16.45 -5.96
N GLY A 248 -11.11 -16.11 -6.73
CA GLY A 248 -11.04 -15.28 -7.91
C GLY A 248 -12.00 -14.11 -7.82
N TRP A 249 -11.60 -12.95 -8.35
CA TRP A 249 -12.45 -11.77 -8.47
C TRP A 249 -11.97 -10.85 -9.59
N MET A 250 -12.88 -10.00 -10.01
CA MET A 250 -12.63 -8.84 -10.85
C MET A 250 -13.30 -7.64 -10.21
N ARG A 251 -12.57 -6.54 -10.10
CA ARG A 251 -12.98 -5.28 -9.48
C ARG A 251 -12.80 -4.14 -10.45
N PHE A 252 -13.87 -3.39 -10.69
CA PHE A 252 -13.83 -2.08 -11.32
C PHE A 252 -13.91 -1.00 -10.24
N SER A 253 -12.99 -0.04 -10.25
CA SER A 253 -12.96 1.08 -9.30
C SER A 253 -12.92 2.40 -10.04
N ALA A 254 -13.46 3.45 -9.41
CA ALA A 254 -13.35 4.83 -9.86
C ALA A 254 -13.05 5.74 -8.67
N ILE A 255 -12.45 6.90 -8.95
CA ILE A 255 -12.20 7.95 -7.97
C ILE A 255 -12.46 9.31 -8.60
N PHE A 256 -13.02 10.24 -7.81
CA PHE A 256 -13.24 11.63 -8.17
C PHE A 256 -12.61 12.55 -7.13
N ARG A 257 -11.94 13.62 -7.59
CA ARG A 257 -11.15 14.54 -6.78
C ARG A 257 -11.40 15.98 -7.16
N ASP A 258 -11.38 16.90 -6.18
CA ASP A 258 -11.36 18.35 -6.38
C ASP A 258 -10.02 18.92 -5.91
N LEU A 259 -9.08 19.12 -6.85
CA LEU A 259 -7.71 19.54 -6.58
C LEU A 259 -7.62 21.07 -6.57
N GLN A 260 -7.47 21.67 -5.40
CA GLN A 260 -7.45 23.12 -5.22
C GLN A 260 -6.01 23.68 -5.15
N TYR A 261 -5.78 24.78 -5.84
CA TYR A 261 -4.57 25.58 -5.73
C TYR A 261 -4.89 27.08 -5.78
N ARG A 262 -3.95 27.93 -5.37
CA ARG A 262 -4.08 29.39 -5.44
C ARG A 262 -3.19 29.96 -6.52
N ARG A 263 -3.76 30.83 -7.37
CA ARG A 263 -3.06 31.58 -8.41
C ARG A 263 -2.34 32.81 -7.85
N SER A 264 -1.45 33.40 -8.65
CA SER A 264 -0.75 34.68 -8.35
C SER A 264 -1.71 35.81 -8.03
N THR A 265 -2.87 35.83 -8.67
CA THR A 265 -3.97 36.81 -8.44
C THR A 265 -4.62 36.67 -7.04
N GLY A 266 -4.24 35.68 -6.22
CA GLY A 266 -4.86 35.37 -4.93
C GLY A 266 -6.14 34.55 -5.03
N LYS A 267 -6.63 34.24 -6.23
CA LYS A 267 -7.83 33.41 -6.42
C LYS A 267 -7.51 31.93 -6.28
N ASN A 268 -8.35 31.18 -5.54
CA ASN A 268 -8.31 29.73 -5.54
C ASN A 268 -9.00 29.18 -6.80
N GLU A 269 -8.38 28.19 -7.42
CA GLU A 269 -8.87 27.50 -8.60
C GLU A 269 -8.91 25.99 -8.33
N GLY A 270 -9.99 25.34 -8.78
CA GLY A 270 -10.19 23.89 -8.67
C GLY A 270 -9.90 23.20 -10.00
N VAL A 271 -9.21 22.06 -9.94
CA VAL A 271 -8.99 21.18 -11.09
C VAL A 271 -9.61 19.83 -10.80
N PHE A 272 -10.50 19.38 -11.68
CA PHE A 272 -11.13 18.08 -11.54
C PHE A 272 -10.16 16.94 -11.82
N GLY A 273 -9.93 16.10 -10.79
CA GLY A 273 -9.19 14.86 -10.88
C GLY A 273 -10.14 13.67 -10.96
N TRP A 274 -9.74 12.65 -11.71
CA TRP A 274 -10.48 11.39 -11.81
C TRP A 274 -9.58 10.23 -12.20
N GLY A 275 -9.98 9.03 -11.81
CA GLY A 275 -9.31 7.79 -12.20
C GLY A 275 -10.28 6.63 -12.31
N VAL A 276 -9.93 5.67 -13.16
CA VAL A 276 -10.60 4.39 -13.30
C VAL A 276 -9.57 3.28 -13.21
N LYS A 277 -10.00 2.15 -12.67
CA LYS A 277 -9.12 1.01 -12.43
C LYS A 277 -9.86 -0.31 -12.63
N LEU A 278 -9.15 -1.27 -13.21
CA LEU A 278 -9.54 -2.67 -13.25
C LEU A 278 -8.48 -3.49 -12.55
N SER A 279 -8.88 -4.31 -11.59
CA SER A 279 -7.99 -5.20 -10.84
C SER A 279 -8.63 -6.55 -10.60
N GLY A 280 -7.82 -7.54 -10.25
CA GLY A 280 -8.34 -8.85 -9.93
C GLY A 280 -7.30 -9.92 -9.70
N LYS A 281 -7.82 -11.09 -9.35
CA LYS A 281 -7.06 -12.34 -9.22
C LYS A 281 -7.87 -13.47 -9.81
N THR A 282 -7.22 -14.42 -10.46
CA THR A 282 -7.87 -15.63 -10.94
C THR A 282 -7.01 -16.86 -10.69
N PRO A 283 -7.56 -17.91 -10.09
CA PRO A 283 -6.95 -19.23 -10.16
C PRO A 283 -7.04 -19.73 -11.61
N ILE A 284 -5.95 -20.31 -12.14
CA ILE A 284 -5.88 -20.81 -13.52
C ILE A 284 -6.03 -22.33 -13.49
N VAL A 285 -4.96 -23.05 -13.16
CA VAL A 285 -4.95 -24.51 -13.10
C VAL A 285 -3.76 -25.00 -12.26
N GLY A 286 -3.91 -26.12 -11.56
CA GLY A 286 -2.79 -26.84 -10.96
C GLY A 286 -1.91 -26.04 -9.99
N GLY A 287 -2.48 -25.12 -9.23
CA GLY A 287 -1.73 -24.27 -8.30
C GLY A 287 -1.21 -22.95 -8.92
N LEU A 288 -1.45 -22.74 -10.22
CA LEU A 288 -1.15 -21.47 -10.89
C LEU A 288 -2.30 -20.48 -10.70
N SER A 289 -1.97 -19.25 -10.33
CA SER A 289 -2.90 -18.12 -10.28
C SER A 289 -2.25 -16.87 -10.89
N ALA A 290 -3.09 -15.95 -11.36
CA ALA A 290 -2.66 -14.63 -11.83
C ALA A 290 -3.37 -13.54 -11.04
N CYS A 291 -2.67 -12.43 -10.79
CA CYS A 291 -3.28 -11.19 -10.31
C CYS A 291 -2.80 -10.01 -11.17
N TRP A 292 -3.63 -8.97 -11.25
CA TRP A 292 -3.36 -7.83 -12.12
C TRP A 292 -4.06 -6.57 -11.63
N GLU A 293 -3.53 -5.45 -12.07
CA GLU A 293 -4.18 -4.14 -11.96
C GLU A 293 -3.82 -3.29 -13.18
N ALA A 294 -4.76 -2.51 -13.67
CA ALA A 294 -4.54 -1.46 -14.66
C ALA A 294 -5.32 -0.22 -14.24
N VAL A 295 -4.64 0.92 -14.14
CA VAL A 295 -5.18 2.20 -13.71
C VAL A 295 -4.91 3.27 -14.76
N TYR A 296 -5.88 4.16 -14.95
CA TYR A 296 -5.75 5.33 -15.82
C TYR A 296 -6.53 6.51 -15.24
N GLY A 297 -5.97 7.71 -15.34
CA GLY A 297 -6.68 8.91 -14.89
C GLY A 297 -5.90 10.20 -15.08
N LYS A 298 -6.42 11.25 -14.43
CA LYS A 298 -5.81 12.57 -14.35
C LYS A 298 -5.85 13.07 -12.92
N GLY A 299 -4.71 13.59 -12.42
CA GLY A 299 -4.64 14.10 -11.05
C GLY A 299 -4.78 13.01 -9.99
N ILE A 300 -4.27 11.81 -10.26
CA ILE A 300 -4.30 10.65 -9.36
C ILE A 300 -2.92 10.06 -9.10
N SER A 301 -1.85 10.78 -9.43
CA SER A 301 -0.48 10.30 -9.26
C SER A 301 -0.20 9.91 -7.80
N SER A 302 -0.70 10.68 -6.84
CA SER A 302 -0.58 10.40 -5.41
C SER A 302 -1.24 9.09 -4.94
N TYR A 303 -2.13 8.50 -5.75
CA TYR A 303 -2.75 7.20 -5.48
C TYR A 303 -1.97 6.01 -6.04
N ILE A 304 -0.95 6.25 -6.87
CA ILE A 304 -0.11 5.21 -7.48
C ILE A 304 1.20 5.13 -6.71
N GLN A 305 1.57 3.93 -6.28
CA GLN A 305 2.70 3.62 -5.41
C GLN A 305 3.98 4.42 -5.76
N ASP A 306 4.44 4.28 -6.98
CA ASP A 306 5.71 4.84 -7.45
C ASP A 306 5.62 6.34 -7.84
N MET A 307 4.42 6.89 -7.94
CA MET A 307 4.18 8.30 -8.19
C MET A 307 3.87 9.09 -6.91
N SER A 308 3.54 8.37 -5.84
CA SER A 308 3.23 8.97 -4.54
C SER A 308 4.46 9.67 -3.97
N GLY A 309 4.31 10.93 -3.54
CA GLY A 309 5.41 11.76 -3.03
C GLY A 309 6.14 12.58 -4.11
N GLU A 310 5.97 12.26 -5.41
CA GLU A 310 6.61 12.99 -6.51
C GLU A 310 5.97 14.37 -6.79
N ASN A 311 4.84 14.68 -6.13
CA ASN A 311 4.09 15.92 -6.30
C ASN A 311 3.64 16.17 -7.76
N GLU A 312 3.07 15.15 -8.39
CA GLU A 312 2.68 15.17 -9.80
C GLU A 312 1.18 14.93 -10.04
N ASP A 313 0.29 15.24 -9.08
CA ASP A 313 -1.14 15.29 -9.36
C ASP A 313 -1.47 16.44 -10.32
N LEU A 314 -0.82 17.60 -10.10
CA LEU A 314 -0.87 18.74 -10.99
C LEU A 314 0.54 19.12 -11.45
N LEU A 315 0.68 19.55 -12.70
CA LEU A 315 1.89 20.15 -13.22
C LEU A 315 1.57 21.52 -13.83
N PRO A 316 2.52 22.46 -13.72
CA PRO A 316 2.35 23.79 -14.28
C PRO A 316 2.24 23.75 -15.79
N VAL A 317 1.41 24.64 -16.32
CA VAL A 317 1.25 24.88 -17.75
C VAL A 317 1.74 26.29 -18.06
N TYR A 318 2.46 26.42 -19.16
CA TYR A 318 2.90 27.73 -19.61
C TYR A 318 1.70 28.64 -19.86
N ASN A 319 1.69 29.80 -19.19
CA ASN A 319 0.83 30.94 -19.46
C ASN A 319 1.64 32.22 -19.12
N GLU A 320 1.19 33.37 -19.60
CA GLU A 320 1.91 34.64 -19.39
C GLU A 320 2.17 35.00 -17.92
N MET A 321 1.25 34.61 -17.03
CA MET A 321 1.35 34.83 -15.58
C MET A 321 2.07 33.71 -14.82
N MET A 322 2.41 32.60 -15.48
CA MET A 322 3.08 31.44 -14.90
C MET A 322 2.37 30.90 -13.63
N ASP A 323 1.05 30.94 -13.60
CA ASP A 323 0.25 30.65 -12.41
C ASP A 323 -0.88 29.63 -12.65
N LYS A 324 -0.81 28.84 -13.72
CA LYS A 324 -1.79 27.81 -14.06
C LYS A 324 -1.25 26.40 -13.85
N GLN A 325 -2.09 25.53 -13.28
CA GLN A 325 -1.82 24.10 -13.08
C GLN A 325 -2.82 23.26 -13.87
N GLU A 326 -2.41 22.11 -14.38
CA GLU A 326 -3.28 21.10 -15.02
C GLU A 326 -3.08 19.72 -14.38
N ALA A 327 -4.17 18.93 -14.33
CA ALA A 327 -4.13 17.56 -13.86
C ALA A 327 -3.30 16.69 -14.82
N VAL A 328 -2.31 16.02 -14.28
CA VAL A 328 -1.42 15.13 -15.02
C VAL A 328 -2.14 13.85 -15.41
N LYS A 329 -2.04 13.46 -16.68
CA LYS A 329 -2.45 12.14 -17.11
C LYS A 329 -1.45 11.11 -16.63
N VAL A 330 -1.94 10.03 -16.04
CA VAL A 330 -1.12 8.91 -15.61
C VAL A 330 -1.82 7.60 -15.92
N TRP A 331 -1.04 6.58 -16.26
CA TRP A 331 -1.48 5.21 -16.27
C TRP A 331 -0.44 4.31 -15.63
N GLY A 332 -0.90 3.21 -15.09
CA GLY A 332 -0.07 2.16 -14.57
C GLY A 332 -0.72 0.81 -14.79
N ALA A 333 0.07 -0.22 -14.94
CA ALA A 333 -0.43 -1.59 -15.00
C ALA A 333 0.62 -2.56 -14.48
N TYR A 334 0.15 -3.62 -13.81
CA TYR A 334 0.97 -4.77 -13.50
C TYR A 334 0.22 -6.08 -13.76
N GLY A 335 1.01 -7.12 -14.01
CA GLY A 335 0.54 -8.50 -14.05
C GLY A 335 1.52 -9.40 -13.32
N SER A 336 0.98 -10.34 -12.57
CA SER A 336 1.75 -11.29 -11.79
C SER A 336 1.22 -12.71 -11.96
N LEU A 337 2.15 -13.67 -11.96
CA LEU A 337 1.87 -15.10 -11.93
C LEU A 337 2.42 -15.67 -10.63
N GLN A 338 1.62 -16.48 -9.95
CA GLN A 338 2.04 -17.26 -8.78
C GLN A 338 1.82 -18.74 -9.03
N TYR A 339 2.84 -19.56 -8.77
CA TYR A 339 2.73 -21.01 -8.80
C TYR A 339 3.06 -21.60 -7.44
N ASN A 340 2.15 -22.42 -6.91
CA ASN A 340 2.30 -23.07 -5.60
C ASN A 340 2.82 -24.50 -5.77
N PHE A 341 4.00 -24.79 -5.22
CA PHE A 341 4.58 -26.14 -5.13
C PHE A 341 4.03 -26.86 -3.89
N GLY A 342 2.73 -27.07 -3.86
CA GLY A 342 2.03 -27.60 -2.69
C GLY A 342 2.11 -26.67 -1.47
N LYS A 343 2.42 -27.23 -0.28
CA LYS A 343 2.53 -26.45 0.97
C LYS A 343 3.96 -25.97 1.25
N LEU A 344 4.95 -26.51 0.56
CA LEU A 344 6.38 -26.29 0.84
C LEU A 344 6.89 -24.96 0.35
N ALA A 345 6.50 -24.57 -0.87
CA ALA A 345 7.05 -23.38 -1.52
C ALA A 345 6.06 -22.79 -2.53
N PHE A 346 6.30 -21.56 -2.91
CA PHE A 346 5.65 -20.90 -4.04
C PHE A 346 6.60 -19.94 -4.74
N TRP A 347 6.35 -19.74 -6.02
CA TRP A 347 7.09 -18.84 -6.89
C TRP A 347 6.17 -17.75 -7.40
N ASN A 348 6.69 -16.53 -7.54
CA ASN A 348 6.01 -15.42 -8.22
C ASN A 348 6.91 -14.79 -9.27
N PHE A 349 6.28 -14.27 -10.31
CA PHE A 349 6.87 -13.37 -11.28
C PHE A 349 5.92 -12.20 -11.51
N THR A 350 6.43 -10.97 -11.45
CA THR A 350 5.64 -9.75 -11.65
C THR A 350 6.36 -8.82 -12.62
N TYR A 351 5.61 -8.29 -13.58
CA TYR A 351 6.00 -7.14 -14.39
C TYR A 351 5.05 -5.96 -14.10
N SER A 352 5.61 -4.78 -13.91
CA SER A 352 4.84 -3.58 -13.62
C SER A 352 5.44 -2.35 -14.32
N GLN A 353 4.57 -1.40 -14.69
CA GLN A 353 4.97 -0.19 -15.38
C GLN A 353 4.02 0.96 -15.06
N VAL A 354 4.58 2.14 -14.84
CA VAL A 354 3.84 3.39 -14.64
C VAL A 354 4.37 4.47 -15.57
N ARG A 355 3.48 5.37 -16.03
CA ARG A 355 3.87 6.50 -16.86
C ARG A 355 2.96 7.71 -16.66
N ALA A 356 3.59 8.85 -16.46
CA ALA A 356 2.95 10.18 -16.44
C ALA A 356 3.16 10.94 -17.75
N TYR A 357 2.20 11.80 -18.07
CA TYR A 357 2.21 12.63 -19.29
C TYR A 357 2.02 14.09 -18.90
N GLY A 358 3.11 14.78 -18.56
CA GLY A 358 3.12 16.25 -18.46
C GLY A 358 2.99 16.86 -19.86
N LYS A 359 2.00 17.72 -20.05
CA LYS A 359 1.91 18.54 -21.27
C LYS A 359 2.73 19.82 -21.08
N ASN A 360 3.33 20.32 -22.19
CA ASN A 360 3.94 21.66 -22.26
C ASN A 360 5.01 21.96 -21.19
N TRP A 361 5.69 20.92 -20.68
CA TRP A 361 6.82 21.14 -19.79
C TRP A 361 8.04 21.74 -20.53
N LYS A 362 8.10 21.59 -21.86
CA LYS A 362 9.13 22.22 -22.70
C LYS A 362 8.82 23.71 -22.83
N VAL A 363 9.74 24.47 -22.38
CA VAL A 363 9.73 25.93 -22.48
C VAL A 363 9.94 26.34 -23.91
N PRO A 364 9.30 27.42 -24.42
CA PRO A 364 9.66 28.02 -25.68
C PRO A 364 11.14 28.44 -25.71
N ALA A 365 11.79 28.24 -26.85
CA ALA A 365 13.17 28.65 -27.05
C ALA A 365 13.35 30.12 -26.66
N GLY A 366 14.36 30.43 -25.84
CA GLY A 366 14.62 31.78 -25.33
C GLY A 366 14.28 32.04 -23.88
N SER A 367 13.66 31.06 -23.18
CA SER A 367 13.36 31.16 -21.75
C SER A 367 14.32 30.33 -20.87
N ASP A 368 15.43 29.87 -21.41
CA ASP A 368 16.45 29.02 -20.77
C ASP A 368 17.08 29.61 -19.51
N SER A 369 16.85 30.88 -19.22
CA SER A 369 17.32 31.55 -18.01
C SER A 369 16.45 31.37 -16.78
N ASN A 370 15.30 30.68 -16.88
CA ASN A 370 14.43 30.43 -15.71
C ASN A 370 14.74 29.07 -15.05
N PRO A 371 15.38 29.03 -13.87
CA PRO A 371 15.81 27.80 -13.22
C PRO A 371 14.62 26.85 -12.87
N ASN A 372 13.40 27.38 -12.82
CA ASN A 372 12.20 26.58 -12.52
C ASN A 372 11.83 25.61 -13.66
N TYR A 373 12.25 25.86 -14.88
CA TYR A 373 11.97 25.00 -16.01
C TYR A 373 12.84 23.74 -16.09
N ASN A 374 14.11 23.87 -15.72
CA ASN A 374 15.02 22.71 -15.68
C ASN A 374 14.56 21.68 -14.65
N HIS A 375 13.81 22.11 -13.64
CA HIS A 375 13.34 21.24 -12.59
C HIS A 375 12.25 20.27 -13.06
N ILE A 376 11.33 20.67 -13.96
CA ILE A 376 10.31 19.75 -14.50
C ILE A 376 10.98 18.63 -15.32
N GLY A 377 12.08 18.92 -16.01
CA GLY A 377 12.86 17.91 -16.74
C GLY A 377 13.37 16.77 -15.85
N SER A 378 13.73 17.07 -14.60
CA SER A 378 14.24 16.09 -13.63
C SER A 378 13.15 15.27 -12.92
N LEU A 379 11.86 15.63 -13.07
CA LEU A 379 10.78 14.91 -12.44
C LEU A 379 10.62 13.51 -13.03
N TYR A 380 10.08 12.61 -12.21
CA TYR A 380 9.83 11.23 -12.57
C TYR A 380 8.69 11.12 -13.60
N LYS A 381 8.93 10.47 -14.71
CA LYS A 381 7.96 10.33 -15.80
C LYS A 381 7.51 8.89 -16.02
N TYR A 382 8.42 7.95 -15.81
CA TYR A 382 8.23 6.58 -16.25
C TYR A 382 9.08 5.64 -15.43
N GLY A 383 8.49 4.52 -15.03
CA GLY A 383 9.20 3.44 -14.38
C GLY A 383 8.74 2.07 -14.82
N GLN A 384 9.69 1.16 -14.85
CA GLN A 384 9.47 -0.28 -15.01
C GLN A 384 9.97 -0.99 -13.78
N TYR A 385 9.29 -2.07 -13.44
CA TYR A 385 9.60 -2.93 -12.30
C TYR A 385 9.40 -4.37 -12.71
N VAL A 386 10.38 -5.19 -12.46
CA VAL A 386 10.33 -6.64 -12.64
C VAL A 386 10.76 -7.29 -11.35
N THR A 387 10.00 -8.26 -10.88
CA THR A 387 10.43 -9.09 -9.76
C THR A 387 10.13 -10.55 -9.99
N THR A 388 10.99 -11.40 -9.46
CA THR A 388 10.74 -12.84 -9.35
C THR A 388 11.25 -13.33 -8.00
N ASN A 389 10.46 -14.14 -7.31
CA ASN A 389 10.82 -14.66 -6.01
C ASN A 389 10.48 -16.14 -5.85
N LEU A 390 11.16 -16.77 -4.90
CA LEU A 390 10.88 -18.12 -4.43
C LEU A 390 10.82 -18.10 -2.91
N ILE A 391 9.67 -18.50 -2.35
CA ILE A 391 9.40 -18.49 -0.93
C ILE A 391 9.21 -19.90 -0.43
N PHE A 392 9.93 -20.28 0.62
CA PHE A 392 9.87 -21.57 1.27
C PHE A 392 9.16 -21.45 2.63
N ASN A 393 8.13 -22.25 2.84
CA ASN A 393 7.48 -22.43 4.14
C ASN A 393 8.25 -23.47 4.95
N VAL A 394 9.23 -23.03 5.73
CA VAL A 394 10.05 -23.93 6.56
C VAL A 394 9.22 -24.58 7.65
N SER A 395 8.28 -23.83 8.20
CA SER A 395 7.29 -24.33 9.16
C SER A 395 6.00 -23.51 9.04
N SER A 396 5.00 -23.84 9.88
CA SER A 396 3.80 -23.00 9.99
C SER A 396 4.08 -21.58 10.49
N PHE A 397 5.24 -21.33 11.10
CA PHE A 397 5.65 -20.07 11.71
C PHE A 397 6.76 -19.36 10.96
N ALA A 398 7.54 -20.05 10.13
CA ALA A 398 8.77 -19.53 9.54
C ALA A 398 8.79 -19.69 8.02
N GLN A 399 9.25 -18.64 7.36
CA GLN A 399 9.48 -18.60 5.92
C GLN A 399 10.91 -18.11 5.61
N LEU A 400 11.50 -18.68 4.58
CA LEU A 400 12.71 -18.18 3.92
C LEU A 400 12.33 -17.73 2.52
N GLY A 401 13.01 -16.72 2.01
CA GLY A 401 12.74 -16.22 0.67
C GLY A 401 13.97 -15.67 -0.01
N VAL A 402 13.97 -15.77 -1.33
CA VAL A 402 14.89 -15.08 -2.21
C VAL A 402 14.08 -14.36 -3.29
N GLU A 403 14.45 -13.12 -3.58
CA GLU A 403 13.78 -12.28 -4.59
C GLU A 403 14.84 -11.51 -5.38
N TYR A 404 14.68 -11.52 -6.69
CA TYR A 404 15.42 -10.66 -7.59
C TYR A 404 14.49 -9.57 -8.11
N LEU A 405 14.99 -8.32 -8.11
CA LEU A 405 14.30 -7.15 -8.61
C LEU A 405 15.17 -6.44 -9.64
N TRP A 406 14.50 -5.92 -10.67
CA TRP A 406 15.06 -4.99 -11.62
C TRP A 406 14.12 -3.79 -11.76
N GLY A 407 14.68 -2.59 -11.69
CA GLY A 407 13.96 -1.35 -11.86
C GLY A 407 14.61 -0.42 -12.88
N ARG A 408 13.78 0.36 -13.57
CA ARG A 408 14.21 1.43 -14.47
C ARG A 408 13.41 2.69 -14.19
N ARG A 409 14.12 3.79 -14.08
CA ARG A 409 13.59 5.16 -13.99
C ARG A 409 13.90 5.94 -15.25
N MET A 410 12.95 6.79 -15.68
CA MET A 410 13.16 7.81 -16.71
C MET A 410 12.47 9.10 -16.31
N ASN A 411 13.17 10.21 -16.43
CA ASN A 411 12.67 11.56 -16.19
C ASN A 411 12.01 12.16 -17.45
N TYR A 412 11.38 13.34 -17.31
CA TYR A 412 10.81 14.06 -18.45
C TYR A 412 11.88 14.54 -19.43
N SER A 413 13.11 14.83 -18.99
CA SER A 413 14.26 15.14 -19.84
C SER A 413 14.68 14.01 -20.79
N GLY A 414 14.29 12.78 -20.46
CA GLY A 414 14.71 11.57 -21.16
C GLY A 414 15.92 10.87 -20.53
N GLU A 415 16.50 11.45 -19.47
CA GLU A 415 17.52 10.77 -18.67
C GLU A 415 16.93 9.53 -18.02
N GLN A 416 17.76 8.50 -17.88
CA GLN A 416 17.32 7.21 -17.35
C GLN A 416 18.42 6.53 -16.54
N ALA A 417 17.99 5.78 -15.54
CA ALA A 417 18.84 4.95 -14.71
C ALA A 417 18.14 3.61 -14.44
N HIS A 418 18.88 2.63 -14.02
CA HIS A 418 18.36 1.32 -13.61
C HIS A 418 19.14 0.78 -12.41
N ASP A 419 18.47 -0.08 -11.67
CA ASP A 419 19.07 -0.78 -10.54
C ASP A 419 18.64 -2.25 -10.52
N ASN A 420 19.46 -3.07 -9.88
CA ASN A 420 19.20 -4.48 -9.64
C ASN A 420 19.37 -4.75 -8.16
N ARG A 421 18.45 -5.50 -7.58
CA ARG A 421 18.50 -5.91 -6.17
C ARG A 421 18.25 -7.40 -6.02
N LEU A 422 19.08 -8.06 -5.23
CA LEU A 422 18.81 -9.39 -4.70
C LEU A 422 18.41 -9.25 -3.23
N MET A 423 17.23 -9.73 -2.86
CA MET A 423 16.76 -9.74 -1.48
C MET A 423 16.73 -11.15 -0.92
N LEU A 424 17.23 -11.31 0.31
CA LEU A 424 17.08 -12.52 1.13
C LEU A 424 16.17 -12.21 2.32
N MET A 425 15.27 -13.13 2.66
CA MET A 425 14.29 -12.95 3.71
C MET A 425 14.29 -14.11 4.69
N LEU A 426 14.27 -13.77 5.99
CA LEU A 426 13.81 -14.62 7.08
C LEU A 426 12.59 -13.97 7.71
N ASN A 427 11.47 -14.67 7.76
CA ASN A 427 10.22 -14.18 8.39
C ASN A 427 9.72 -15.21 9.40
N VAL A 428 9.41 -14.75 10.62
CA VAL A 428 8.78 -15.55 11.68
C VAL A 428 7.51 -14.85 12.13
N SER A 429 6.37 -15.56 12.09
CA SER A 429 5.03 -15.05 12.42
C SER A 429 4.46 -15.81 13.62
N ILE A 430 4.11 -15.10 14.68
CA ILE A 430 3.56 -15.64 15.94
C ILE A 430 2.24 -14.96 16.29
#